data_0be35ac5a31278314cee535590749ec0
#
_entry.id   0be35ac5a31278314cee535590749ec0
#
_cell.length_a   1.000
_cell.length_b   1.000
_cell.length_c   1.000
_cell.angle_alpha   90.00
_cell.angle_beta   90.00
_cell.angle_gamma   90.00
#
_symmetry.space_group_name_H-M   'P 1'
#
loop_
_entity.id
_entity.type
_entity.pdbx_description
1 polymer ?
#
loop_
_entity_poly.entity_id
_entity_poly.type
_entity_poly.pdbx_seq_one_letter_code
_entity_poly.pdbx_strand_id
1 'polypeptide(L)'
;MERKFKQGDQVTLKTKEEILNDTKNFYVSNTLKRRDYYNLRDKNTRNFLPENGLQMLGKEVIIKCTSYDGKQYSLEEDNSIYPATMFKEYFENEHR
;
A
#
# COMPACT_ATOMS: atom_id res chain seq x y z
N MET A 1 16.49 -2.52 -5.38
CA MET A 1 15.57 -2.76 -6.51
C MET A 1 14.16 -3.03 -6.02
N GLU A 2 13.21 -2.40 -6.64
CA GLU A 2 11.83 -2.59 -6.24
C GLU A 2 11.24 -3.86 -6.82
N ARG A 3 10.42 -4.49 -6.03
CA ARG A 3 9.69 -5.64 -6.49
C ARG A 3 8.44 -5.18 -7.23
N LYS A 4 8.23 -5.72 -8.41
CA LYS A 4 7.05 -5.39 -9.20
C LYS A 4 6.08 -6.56 -9.20
N PHE A 5 4.81 -6.22 -9.16
CA PHE A 5 3.75 -7.22 -9.19
C PHE A 5 3.09 -7.22 -10.56
N LYS A 6 2.49 -8.33 -10.91
CA LYS A 6 1.87 -8.50 -12.22
C LYS A 6 0.38 -8.75 -12.06
N GLN A 7 -0.35 -8.52 -13.13
CA GLN A 7 -1.75 -8.88 -13.16
C GLN A 7 -1.94 -10.34 -12.79
N GLY A 8 -2.85 -10.60 -11.89
CA GLY A 8 -3.13 -11.94 -11.44
C GLY A 8 -2.36 -12.37 -10.21
N ASP A 9 -1.34 -11.60 -9.81
CA ASP A 9 -0.59 -11.94 -8.61
C ASP A 9 -1.48 -11.79 -7.38
N GLN A 10 -1.32 -12.73 -6.47
CA GLN A 10 -2.02 -12.68 -5.19
C GLN A 10 -1.11 -12.05 -4.16
N VAL A 11 -1.59 -11.00 -3.52
CA VAL A 11 -0.82 -10.30 -2.50
C VAL A 11 -1.71 -10.09 -1.28
N THR A 12 -1.08 -9.70 -0.17
CA THR A 12 -1.81 -9.47 1.07
C THR A 12 -1.60 -8.03 1.49
N LEU A 13 -2.68 -7.33 1.76
CA LEU A 13 -2.57 -5.97 2.27
C LEU A 13 -2.10 -6.00 3.71
N LYS A 14 -1.23 -5.07 4.06
CA LYS A 14 -0.77 -4.93 5.43
C LYS A 14 -1.95 -4.58 6.33
N THR A 15 -1.85 -4.95 7.59
CA THR A 15 -2.89 -4.58 8.54
C THR A 15 -2.77 -3.09 8.86
N LYS A 16 -3.82 -2.54 9.45
CA LYS A 16 -3.81 -1.14 9.82
C LYS A 16 -2.65 -0.83 10.75
N GLU A 17 -2.41 -1.71 11.70
CA GLU A 17 -1.30 -1.50 12.64
C GLU A 17 0.04 -1.52 11.95
N GLU A 18 0.21 -2.43 11.02
CA GLU A 18 1.47 -2.50 10.29
C GLU A 18 1.72 -1.22 9.51
N ILE A 19 0.68 -0.68 8.90
CA ILE A 19 0.82 0.55 8.13
C ILE A 19 1.11 1.73 9.05
N LEU A 20 0.39 1.82 10.15
CA LEU A 20 0.56 2.95 11.08
C LEU A 20 1.95 2.97 11.72
N ASN A 21 2.56 1.81 11.86
CA ASN A 21 3.89 1.72 12.46
C ASN A 21 5.01 1.76 11.43
N ASP A 22 4.66 1.83 10.16
CA ASP A 22 5.64 1.80 9.09
C ASP A 22 5.99 3.22 8.66
N THR A 23 6.76 3.90 9.49
CA THR A 23 7.12 5.29 9.20
C THR A 23 8.16 5.40 8.10
N LYS A 24 8.71 4.28 7.67
CA LYS A 24 9.66 4.28 6.57
C LYS A 24 8.97 4.49 5.24
N ASN A 25 7.81 3.90 5.06
CA ASN A 25 7.10 3.93 3.79
C ASN A 25 5.91 4.87 3.76
N PHE A 26 5.45 5.31 4.92
CA PHE A 26 4.25 6.15 4.99
C PHE A 26 4.50 7.37 5.84
N TYR A 27 3.89 8.48 5.41
CA TYR A 27 3.87 9.68 6.23
C TYR A 27 2.77 9.52 7.27
N VAL A 28 3.16 9.46 8.52
CA VAL A 28 2.23 9.29 9.61
C VAL A 28 2.17 10.60 10.37
N SER A 29 0.99 11.19 10.41
CA SER A 29 0.84 12.46 11.09
C SER A 29 0.91 12.26 12.60
N ASN A 30 1.77 13.02 13.24
CA ASN A 30 1.87 13.01 14.71
C ASN A 30 1.21 14.23 15.32
N THR A 31 0.80 15.15 14.48
CA THR A 31 0.35 16.45 14.92
C THR A 31 -0.88 16.36 15.81
N LEU A 32 -1.79 15.51 15.43
CA LEU A 32 -3.05 15.42 16.14
C LEU A 32 -3.10 14.29 17.12
N LYS A 33 -1.97 13.68 17.34
CA LYS A 33 -1.91 12.52 18.22
C LYS A 33 -2.84 11.42 17.76
N ARG A 34 -3.20 11.46 16.52
CA ARG A 34 -4.08 10.46 15.94
C ARG A 34 -3.39 9.85 14.76
N ARG A 35 -3.40 8.57 14.76
CA ARG A 35 -2.86 7.83 13.65
C ARG A 35 -4.03 7.16 12.99
N ASP A 36 -4.53 7.85 11.99
CA ASP A 36 -5.72 7.41 11.33
C ASP A 36 -5.37 7.03 9.92
N TYR A 37 -5.93 5.94 9.46
CA TYR A 37 -5.66 5.48 8.11
C TYR A 37 -5.90 6.60 7.09
N TYR A 38 -6.92 7.39 7.31
CA TYR A 38 -7.29 8.44 6.35
C TYR A 38 -6.30 9.58 6.29
N ASN A 39 -5.37 9.63 7.22
CA ASN A 39 -4.37 10.69 7.25
C ASN A 39 -3.02 10.24 6.75
N LEU A 40 -2.94 9.05 6.22
CA LEU A 40 -1.68 8.49 5.79
C LEU A 40 -1.45 8.76 4.32
N ARG A 41 -0.19 8.97 3.96
CA ARG A 41 0.23 9.08 2.58
C ARG A 41 1.40 8.15 2.35
N ASP A 42 1.41 7.58 1.16
CA ASP A 42 2.54 6.77 0.74
C ASP A 42 3.72 7.68 0.37
N LYS A 43 4.90 7.37 0.88
CA LYS A 43 6.06 8.21 0.63
C LYS A 43 6.54 8.14 -0.81
N ASN A 44 6.32 7.03 -1.47
CA ASN A 44 6.74 6.87 -2.85
C ASN A 44 5.96 7.76 -3.81
N THR A 45 4.65 7.75 -3.68
CA THR A 45 3.77 8.46 -4.59
C THR A 45 3.25 9.76 -4.00
N ARG A 46 3.34 9.90 -2.68
CA ARG A 46 2.82 11.05 -1.93
C ARG A 46 1.31 11.16 -1.99
N ASN A 47 0.65 10.13 -2.43
CA ASN A 47 -0.80 10.10 -2.49
C ASN A 47 -1.36 9.54 -1.20
N PHE A 48 -2.57 9.99 -0.86
CA PHE A 48 -3.29 9.40 0.25
C PHE A 48 -3.63 7.96 -0.08
N LEU A 49 -3.72 7.14 0.95
CA LEU A 49 -4.14 5.76 0.77
C LEU A 49 -5.62 5.72 0.43
N PRO A 50 -6.04 4.73 -0.38
CA PRO A 50 -7.43 4.68 -0.82
C PRO A 50 -8.36 4.35 0.34
N GLU A 51 -9.45 5.10 0.44
CA GLU A 51 -10.40 4.92 1.52
C GLU A 51 -11.00 3.52 1.55
N ASN A 52 -11.31 3.01 0.38
CA ASN A 52 -11.94 1.68 0.32
C ASN A 52 -11.01 0.59 0.80
N GLY A 53 -9.71 0.85 0.80
CA GLY A 53 -8.75 -0.14 1.24
C GLY A 53 -8.85 -0.45 2.70
N LEU A 54 -9.43 0.45 3.50
CA LEU A 54 -9.52 0.23 4.92
C LEU A 54 -10.24 -1.08 5.25
N GLN A 55 -11.23 -1.42 4.45
CA GLN A 55 -12.02 -2.63 4.70
C GLN A 55 -11.28 -3.90 4.31
N MET A 56 -10.22 -3.76 3.53
CA MET A 56 -9.50 -4.92 3.02
C MET A 56 -8.14 -5.11 3.65
N LEU A 57 -7.79 -4.28 4.62
CA LEU A 57 -6.48 -4.41 5.26
C LEU A 57 -6.35 -5.79 5.90
N GLY A 58 -5.19 -6.40 5.70
CA GLY A 58 -4.91 -7.72 6.22
C GLY A 58 -5.46 -8.85 5.39
N LYS A 59 -6.15 -8.56 4.29
CA LYS A 59 -6.77 -9.61 3.47
C LYS A 59 -5.95 -9.85 2.21
N GLU A 60 -6.10 -11.03 1.65
CA GLU A 60 -5.51 -11.36 0.37
C GLU A 60 -6.33 -10.76 -0.75
N VAL A 61 -5.64 -10.21 -1.73
CA VAL A 61 -6.27 -9.59 -2.88
C VAL A 61 -5.50 -9.96 -4.12
N ILE A 62 -6.09 -9.69 -5.28
CA ILE A 62 -5.48 -10.05 -6.55
C ILE A 62 -5.24 -8.79 -7.37
N ILE A 63 -4.03 -8.68 -7.90
CA ILE A 63 -3.64 -7.53 -8.72
C ILE A 63 -4.42 -7.57 -10.03
N LYS A 64 -5.07 -6.47 -10.34
CA LYS A 64 -5.83 -6.36 -11.59
C LYS A 64 -5.04 -5.62 -12.65
N CYS A 65 -4.52 -4.47 -12.31
CA CYS A 65 -3.78 -3.63 -13.25
C CYS A 65 -2.61 -2.99 -12.55
N THR A 66 -1.61 -2.66 -13.33
CA THR A 66 -0.42 -1.99 -12.85
C THR A 66 -0.36 -0.62 -13.49
N SER A 67 -0.01 0.41 -12.73
CA SER A 67 0.23 1.71 -13.34
C SER A 67 1.49 1.61 -14.20
N TYR A 68 1.61 2.53 -15.15
CA TYR A 68 2.73 2.45 -16.08
C TYR A 68 4.07 2.65 -15.39
N ASP A 69 4.09 3.27 -14.22
CA ASP A 69 5.35 3.46 -13.51
C ASP A 69 5.67 2.29 -12.57
N GLY A 70 4.77 1.33 -12.47
CA GLY A 70 4.99 0.15 -11.64
C GLY A 70 4.91 0.38 -10.16
N LYS A 71 4.42 1.53 -9.73
CA LYS A 71 4.38 1.87 -8.31
C LYS A 71 3.00 1.78 -7.70
N GLN A 72 1.98 1.68 -8.52
CA GLN A 72 0.61 1.66 -8.05
C GLN A 72 -0.16 0.57 -8.76
N TYR A 73 -1.17 0.05 -8.09
CA TYR A 73 -1.91 -1.10 -8.59
C TYR A 73 -3.38 -0.97 -8.27
N SER A 74 -4.23 -1.46 -9.14
CA SER A 74 -5.63 -1.65 -8.79
C SER A 74 -5.87 -3.14 -8.57
N LEU A 75 -6.93 -3.47 -7.87
CA LEU A 75 -7.20 -4.83 -7.44
C LEU A 75 -8.49 -5.33 -8.07
N GLU A 76 -8.60 -6.66 -8.16
CA GLU A 76 -9.87 -7.22 -8.62
C GLU A 76 -11.01 -6.84 -7.69
N GLU A 77 -10.70 -6.71 -6.40
CA GLU A 77 -11.70 -6.42 -5.39
C GLU A 77 -12.08 -4.95 -5.30
N ASP A 78 -11.22 -4.06 -5.84
CA ASP A 78 -11.45 -2.64 -5.72
C ASP A 78 -10.63 -1.90 -6.76
N ASN A 79 -11.29 -1.01 -7.49
CA ASN A 79 -10.66 -0.25 -8.57
C ASN A 79 -9.81 0.93 -8.09
N SER A 80 -9.79 1.19 -6.79
CA SER A 80 -8.94 2.26 -6.26
C SER A 80 -7.48 1.95 -6.54
N ILE A 81 -6.66 2.97 -6.44
CA ILE A 81 -5.22 2.85 -6.70
C ILE A 81 -4.49 2.62 -5.39
N TYR A 82 -3.74 1.54 -5.34
CA TYR A 82 -3.02 1.14 -4.14
C TYR A 82 -1.51 1.23 -4.39
N PRO A 83 -0.77 1.91 -3.52
CA PRO A 83 0.68 1.92 -3.65
C PRO A 83 1.24 0.55 -3.28
N ALA A 84 2.34 0.18 -3.93
CA ALA A 84 2.96 -1.12 -3.70
C ALA A 84 3.35 -1.32 -2.25
N THR A 85 3.65 -0.23 -1.55
CA THR A 85 4.09 -0.32 -0.15
C THR A 85 3.01 -0.84 0.79
N MET A 86 1.76 -0.88 0.34
CA MET A 86 0.69 -1.45 1.16
C MET A 86 0.66 -2.97 1.17
N PHE A 87 1.43 -3.61 0.29
CA PHE A 87 1.42 -5.07 0.19
C PHE A 87 2.51 -5.66 1.05
N LYS A 88 2.20 -6.74 1.77
CA LYS A 88 3.20 -7.41 2.61
C LYS A 88 4.35 -7.95 1.78
N GLU A 89 4.07 -8.28 0.53
CA GLU A 89 5.07 -8.85 -0.36
C GLU A 89 6.01 -7.82 -0.96
N TYR A 90 5.78 -6.54 -0.68
CA TYR A 90 6.67 -5.48 -1.14
C TYR A 90 7.96 -5.49 -0.34
N PHE A 91 9.07 -5.60 -1.02
CA PHE A 91 10.38 -5.55 -0.38
C PHE A 91 11.17 -4.42 -1.02
N GLU A 92 11.61 -3.51 -0.19
CA GLU A 92 12.32 -2.36 -0.64
C GLU A 92 13.80 -2.66 -0.53
N ASN A 93 14.53 -2.61 -1.62
CA ASN A 93 15.96 -2.65 -1.59
C ASN A 93 16.55 -3.82 -0.94
N GLU A 94 16.14 -4.90 -1.27
CA GLU A 94 16.74 -5.99 -0.68
C GLU A 94 18.05 -6.30 -1.12
N HIS A 95 18.68 -6.36 -1.06
CA HIS A 95 19.61 -6.48 -1.50
C HIS A 95 20.49 -6.34 -1.04
N ARG A 96 20.31 -6.37 -0.89
CA ARG A 96 20.93 -6.33 -0.48
C ARG A 96 21.52 -6.73 -0.48
#